data_1dcfef5548eb38854e5f321808689b5b
#
_entry.id   1dcfef5548eb38854e5f321808689b5b
#
_cell.length_a   1.000
_cell.length_b   1.000
_cell.length_c   1.000
_cell.angle_alpha   90.00
_cell.angle_beta   90.00
_cell.angle_gamma   90.00
#
_symmetry.space_group_name_H-M   'P 1'
#
loop_
_entity.id
_entity.type
_entity.pdbx_description
1 polymer ?
#
loop_
_entity_poly.entity_id
_entity_poly.type
_entity_poly.pdbx_seq_one_letter_code
_entity_poly.pdbx_strand_id
1 'polypeptide(L)'
;VYFILRWDKAHTKSAALYTGVTETETTLLAASIPDAAHIGNPMQLKNPILGLCQQAKFMLSAAKVDQCPDDEGFEVAFAGRSNAGKSSALNTLTHASLARTSKTPGRTQLLNFFQLDEERRLVDLPGYGYAKVPIPLKLHWQRHLEAYLGSRESLKGLILMMDIRHPMTDFDKLMLDWAVQSGMPMHILLTKADKLTFGAAKGELLKVQSQIRKGWGDAVTIQMFSAPKRMGLEEAYTVLANWMELPNKGEEDADE
;
A
#
# COMPACT_ATOMS: atom_id res chain seq x y z
N VAL A 1 -12.95 24.50 -7.01
CA VAL A 1 -12.30 25.12 -5.84
C VAL A 1 -11.17 24.18 -5.47
N TYR A 2 -9.95 24.52 -5.91
CA TYR A 2 -8.74 23.79 -5.61
C TYR A 2 -8.38 24.07 -4.15
N PHE A 3 -8.50 23.09 -3.28
CA PHE A 3 -7.89 23.14 -1.96
C PHE A 3 -6.48 22.55 -2.06
N ILE A 4 -5.50 23.45 -1.97
CA ILE A 4 -4.09 23.12 -1.86
C ILE A 4 -3.90 22.51 -0.46
N LEU A 5 -3.44 21.27 -0.38
CA LEU A 5 -2.85 20.70 0.82
C LEU A 5 -1.60 21.54 1.14
N ARG A 6 -1.72 22.48 2.07
CA ARG A 6 -0.61 23.34 2.48
C ARG A 6 0.13 22.63 3.61
N TRP A 7 1.17 21.93 3.27
CA TRP A 7 2.13 21.35 4.21
C TRP A 7 3.07 22.45 4.70
N ASP A 8 3.11 22.67 6.00
CA ASP A 8 4.04 23.60 6.62
C ASP A 8 5.38 22.87 6.87
N LYS A 9 6.47 23.44 6.37
CA LYS A 9 7.83 22.86 6.28
C LYS A 9 8.55 22.65 7.63
N ALA A 10 7.84 22.52 8.75
CA ALA A 10 8.47 22.54 10.08
C ALA A 10 9.06 21.21 10.57
N HIS A 11 8.93 20.09 9.84
CA HIS A 11 9.42 18.78 10.29
C HIS A 11 10.26 18.03 9.24
N THR A 12 11.20 18.73 8.59
CA THR A 12 12.27 18.05 7.86
C THR A 12 13.39 17.66 8.82
N LYS A 13 13.31 16.50 9.42
CA LYS A 13 14.48 15.82 9.98
C LYS A 13 15.09 14.89 8.94
N SER A 14 16.26 15.31 8.48
CA SER A 14 17.41 14.50 8.02
C SER A 14 17.14 13.32 7.11
N ALA A 15 17.00 13.57 5.82
CA ALA A 15 17.37 12.59 4.78
C ALA A 15 18.86 12.80 4.45
N ALA A 16 19.75 12.23 5.24
CA ALA A 16 21.16 12.08 4.90
C ALA A 16 21.57 10.66 5.24
N LEU A 17 22.13 10.00 4.24
CA LEU A 17 22.82 8.72 4.26
C LEU A 17 22.09 7.59 3.51
N TYR A 18 22.19 7.64 2.18
CA TYR A 18 22.42 6.47 1.33
C TYR A 18 22.86 6.96 -0.06
N THR A 19 24.13 7.44 -0.13
CA THR A 19 24.88 7.55 -1.39
C THR A 19 26.09 6.65 -1.24
N GLY A 20 26.11 5.54 -1.94
CA GLY A 20 27.27 4.67 -1.96
C GLY A 20 27.00 3.39 -2.73
N VAL A 21 26.80 3.49 -4.05
CA VAL A 21 27.18 2.40 -4.97
C VAL A 21 27.81 3.03 -6.19
N THR A 22 29.11 2.82 -6.31
CA THR A 22 29.94 3.18 -7.45
C THR A 22 29.65 2.26 -8.63
N GLU A 23 29.48 2.87 -9.80
CA GLU A 23 29.58 2.18 -11.10
C GLU A 23 30.96 1.53 -11.22
N THR A 24 31.02 0.21 -11.33
CA THR A 24 31.98 -0.53 -12.15
C THR A 24 31.67 -2.04 -12.06
N GLU A 25 31.63 -2.62 -13.23
CA GLU A 25 31.82 -4.02 -13.63
C GLU A 25 30.61 -4.68 -14.30
N THR A 26 30.41 -4.25 -15.54
CA THR A 26 29.80 -5.07 -16.58
C THR A 26 30.93 -5.85 -17.28
N THR A 27 31.09 -7.14 -16.99
CA THR A 27 31.73 -8.06 -17.94
C THR A 27 31.46 -9.53 -17.58
N LEU A 28 30.72 -10.21 -18.48
CA LEU A 28 30.81 -11.62 -18.87
C LEU A 28 30.90 -12.72 -17.81
N LEU A 29 29.82 -13.52 -17.75
CA LEU A 29 29.97 -14.98 -17.75
C LEU A 29 28.70 -15.65 -18.28
N ALA A 30 28.73 -16.03 -19.57
CA ALA A 30 27.83 -17.03 -20.12
C ALA A 30 28.35 -18.40 -19.65
N ALA A 31 27.58 -19.06 -18.78
CA ALA A 31 27.83 -20.45 -18.41
C ALA A 31 26.53 -21.22 -18.41
N SER A 32 26.40 -22.11 -19.41
CA SER A 32 25.66 -23.38 -19.48
C SER A 32 24.44 -23.59 -18.58
N ILE A 33 23.28 -23.66 -19.20
CA ILE A 33 22.03 -24.18 -18.68
C ILE A 33 22.18 -25.70 -18.46
N PRO A 34 22.04 -26.24 -17.26
CA PRO A 34 21.85 -27.66 -17.05
C PRO A 34 20.38 -28.03 -17.24
N ASP A 35 20.18 -29.20 -17.81
CA ASP A 35 18.97 -29.87 -18.25
C ASP A 35 17.86 -29.89 -17.16
N ALA A 36 16.66 -29.53 -17.57
CA ALA A 36 15.46 -29.49 -16.73
C ALA A 36 14.85 -30.90 -16.55
N ALA A 37 15.41 -31.68 -15.63
CA ALA A 37 14.74 -32.91 -15.16
C ALA A 37 15.28 -33.25 -13.75
N HIS A 38 14.66 -32.66 -12.76
CA HIS A 38 14.52 -33.06 -11.35
C HIS A 38 14.35 -31.82 -10.46
N ILE A 39 13.26 -31.08 -10.66
CA ILE A 39 12.85 -30.08 -9.69
C ILE A 39 11.74 -30.75 -8.88
N GLY A 40 12.13 -31.32 -7.74
CA GLY A 40 11.21 -31.62 -6.66
C GLY A 40 10.42 -30.35 -6.33
N ASN A 41 9.16 -30.58 -5.97
CA ASN A 41 8.14 -29.60 -5.59
C ASN A 41 8.78 -28.37 -4.92
N PRO A 42 8.68 -27.15 -5.48
CA PRO A 42 9.26 -25.99 -4.84
C PRO A 42 8.52 -25.81 -3.51
N MET A 43 9.23 -26.02 -2.41
CA MET A 43 8.79 -25.67 -1.09
C MET A 43 8.46 -24.18 -1.15
N GLN A 44 7.17 -23.86 -1.21
CA GLN A 44 6.69 -22.49 -1.17
C GLN A 44 7.30 -21.83 0.06
N LEU A 45 8.30 -20.99 -0.15
CA LEU A 45 8.82 -20.07 0.87
C LEU A 45 7.62 -19.23 1.30
N LYS A 46 7.00 -19.59 2.41
CA LYS A 46 5.85 -18.86 2.93
C LYS A 46 6.33 -17.47 3.30
N ASN A 47 5.85 -16.47 2.58
CA ASN A 47 6.13 -15.08 2.90
C ASN A 47 5.78 -14.85 4.39
N PRO A 48 6.70 -14.36 5.22
CA PRO A 48 6.53 -14.28 6.68
C PRO A 48 5.30 -13.45 7.07
N ILE A 49 4.96 -12.44 6.29
CA ILE A 49 3.77 -11.59 6.55
C ILE A 49 2.45 -12.34 6.35
N LEU A 50 2.41 -13.41 5.54
CA LEU A 50 1.17 -14.16 5.28
C LEU A 50 0.56 -14.73 6.56
N GLY A 51 1.38 -15.34 7.41
CA GLY A 51 0.94 -15.88 8.69
C GLY A 51 0.36 -14.80 9.61
N LEU A 52 1.01 -13.64 9.65
CA LEU A 52 0.55 -12.49 10.43
C LEU A 52 -0.77 -11.93 9.87
N CYS A 53 -0.86 -11.76 8.56
CA CYS A 53 -2.10 -11.31 7.92
C CYS A 53 -3.29 -12.24 8.21
N GLN A 54 -3.07 -13.56 8.28
CA GLN A 54 -4.12 -14.54 8.61
C GLN A 54 -4.58 -14.46 10.06
N GLN A 55 -3.76 -13.92 10.95
CA GLN A 55 -4.09 -13.71 12.37
C GLN A 55 -4.70 -12.33 12.65
N ALA A 56 -4.82 -11.50 11.61
CA ALA A 56 -5.33 -10.16 11.72
C ALA A 56 -6.68 -10.10 12.48
N LYS A 57 -6.79 -9.19 13.43
CA LYS A 57 -8.00 -8.96 14.24
C LYS A 57 -8.35 -7.49 14.23
N PHE A 58 -9.65 -7.20 14.23
CA PHE A 58 -10.11 -5.83 14.46
C PHE A 58 -9.67 -5.37 15.84
N MET A 59 -9.01 -4.22 15.92
CA MET A 59 -8.53 -3.63 17.17
C MET A 59 -9.48 -2.53 17.65
N LEU A 60 -9.57 -1.44 16.88
CA LEU A 60 -10.44 -0.31 17.20
C LEU A 60 -10.75 0.54 15.94
N SER A 61 -11.68 1.46 16.11
CA SER A 61 -11.95 2.53 15.13
C SER A 61 -11.73 3.89 15.79
N ALA A 62 -10.98 4.77 15.12
CA ALA A 62 -10.66 6.11 15.58
C ALA A 62 -11.27 7.18 14.66
N ALA A 63 -11.89 8.20 15.24
CA ALA A 63 -12.38 9.36 14.51
C ALA A 63 -11.33 10.47 14.43
N LYS A 64 -10.35 10.46 15.35
CA LYS A 64 -9.27 11.45 15.50
C LYS A 64 -7.98 10.74 15.85
N VAL A 65 -6.85 11.44 15.69
CA VAL A 65 -5.52 10.90 15.97
C VAL A 65 -5.34 10.55 17.45
N ASP A 66 -5.91 11.32 18.36
CA ASP A 66 -5.87 11.08 19.81
C ASP A 66 -6.60 9.81 20.27
N GLN A 67 -7.38 9.20 19.40
CA GLN A 67 -8.09 7.94 19.62
C GLN A 67 -7.40 6.74 18.96
N CYS A 68 -6.32 6.99 18.22
CA CYS A 68 -5.53 5.93 17.62
C CYS A 68 -4.74 5.15 18.70
N PRO A 69 -4.28 3.94 18.39
CA PRO A 69 -3.34 3.23 19.28
C PRO A 69 -2.08 4.06 19.52
N ASP A 70 -1.28 3.69 20.51
CA ASP A 70 0.03 4.28 20.74
C ASP A 70 0.86 4.33 19.47
N ASP A 71 1.60 5.43 19.26
CA ASP A 71 2.36 5.69 18.03
C ASP A 71 3.70 4.94 18.02
N GLU A 72 3.61 3.63 18.13
CA GLU A 72 4.74 2.70 18.18
C GLU A 72 4.56 1.58 17.16
N GLY A 73 5.67 0.92 16.80
CA GLY A 73 5.67 -0.20 15.87
C GLY A 73 5.48 0.20 14.41
N PHE A 74 4.74 -0.62 13.65
CA PHE A 74 4.64 -0.52 12.20
C PHE A 74 3.18 -0.48 11.74
N GLU A 75 2.79 0.60 11.12
CA GLU A 75 1.47 0.73 10.49
C GLU A 75 1.62 0.81 8.97
N VAL A 76 0.78 0.07 8.24
CA VAL A 76 0.59 0.25 6.81
C VAL A 76 -0.86 0.63 6.56
N ALA A 77 -1.05 1.82 5.98
CA ALA A 77 -2.36 2.36 5.70
C ALA A 77 -2.85 2.01 4.29
N PHE A 78 -4.15 1.79 4.18
CA PHE A 78 -4.83 1.48 2.93
C PHE A 78 -5.77 2.61 2.57
N ALA A 79 -5.46 3.31 1.48
CA ALA A 79 -6.25 4.40 0.93
C ALA A 79 -6.89 4.00 -0.39
N GLY A 80 -7.93 4.69 -0.77
CA GLY A 80 -8.55 4.49 -2.08
C GLY A 80 -9.92 5.13 -2.17
N ARG A 81 -10.32 5.43 -3.40
CA ARG A 81 -11.66 5.94 -3.66
C ARG A 81 -12.72 4.94 -3.20
N SER A 82 -13.89 5.47 -2.84
CA SER A 82 -15.06 4.63 -2.60
C SER A 82 -15.27 3.66 -3.77
N ASN A 83 -15.49 2.39 -3.44
CA ASN A 83 -15.62 1.30 -4.42
C ASN A 83 -14.35 1.01 -5.25
N ALA A 84 -13.18 1.51 -4.90
CA ALA A 84 -11.91 1.10 -5.50
C ALA A 84 -11.50 -0.35 -5.15
N GLY A 85 -12.22 -1.02 -4.27
CA GLY A 85 -11.96 -2.41 -3.89
C GLY A 85 -11.15 -2.57 -2.60
N LYS A 86 -11.02 -1.50 -1.78
CA LYS A 86 -10.22 -1.47 -0.56
C LYS A 86 -10.58 -2.58 0.43
N SER A 87 -11.84 -2.67 0.85
CA SER A 87 -12.29 -3.74 1.77
C SER A 87 -12.14 -5.15 1.18
N SER A 88 -12.31 -5.30 -0.14
CA SER A 88 -12.10 -6.60 -0.80
C SER A 88 -10.63 -6.99 -0.79
N ALA A 89 -9.73 -6.03 -1.02
CA ALA A 89 -8.29 -6.28 -0.98
C ALA A 89 -7.82 -6.61 0.44
N LEU A 90 -8.21 -5.83 1.44
CA LEU A 90 -7.91 -6.10 2.85
C LEU A 90 -8.39 -7.50 3.26
N ASN A 91 -9.65 -7.84 2.97
CA ASN A 91 -10.19 -9.17 3.29
C ASN A 91 -9.45 -10.29 2.56
N THR A 92 -8.97 -10.05 1.34
CA THR A 92 -8.20 -11.05 0.60
C THR A 92 -6.79 -11.21 1.15
N LEU A 93 -6.12 -10.11 1.50
CA LEU A 93 -4.79 -10.12 2.12
C LEU A 93 -4.81 -10.77 3.50
N THR A 94 -5.84 -10.52 4.29
CA THR A 94 -5.96 -11.07 5.65
C THR A 94 -6.64 -12.44 5.70
N HIS A 95 -7.15 -12.96 4.57
CA HIS A 95 -7.95 -14.19 4.50
C HIS A 95 -9.17 -14.19 5.43
N ALA A 96 -9.65 -13.02 5.81
CA ALA A 96 -10.74 -12.84 6.77
C ALA A 96 -11.74 -11.77 6.29
N SER A 97 -12.93 -11.76 6.86
CA SER A 97 -13.95 -10.72 6.59
C SER A 97 -13.85 -9.58 7.59
N LEU A 98 -12.66 -8.98 7.73
CA LEU A 98 -12.38 -7.92 8.71
C LEU A 98 -12.98 -6.59 8.29
N ALA A 99 -12.72 -6.19 7.05
CA ALA A 99 -13.25 -4.95 6.51
C ALA A 99 -14.66 -5.16 5.95
N ARG A 100 -15.63 -4.40 6.45
CA ARG A 100 -17.00 -4.50 5.96
C ARG A 100 -17.08 -3.94 4.54
N THR A 101 -17.50 -4.76 3.58
CA THR A 101 -17.83 -4.31 2.24
C THR A 101 -19.20 -3.62 2.27
N SER A 102 -19.22 -2.31 2.52
CA SER A 102 -20.45 -1.53 2.52
C SER A 102 -20.78 -1.02 1.12
N LYS A 103 -21.99 -1.30 0.65
CA LYS A 103 -22.54 -0.68 -0.56
C LYS A 103 -23.11 0.71 -0.31
N THR A 104 -23.26 1.10 0.96
CA THR A 104 -23.87 2.38 1.35
C THR A 104 -22.79 3.45 1.50
N PRO A 105 -22.82 4.51 0.69
CA PRO A 105 -21.87 5.61 0.77
C PRO A 105 -21.91 6.32 2.13
N GLY A 106 -20.77 6.72 2.68
CA GLY A 106 -20.67 7.60 3.85
C GLY A 106 -20.70 6.92 5.22
N ARG A 107 -20.69 5.58 5.31
CA ARG A 107 -20.77 4.86 6.60
C ARG A 107 -19.43 4.75 7.36
N THR A 108 -18.30 4.81 6.68
CA THR A 108 -16.98 4.63 7.30
C THR A 108 -16.19 5.93 7.18
N GLN A 109 -16.30 6.76 8.22
CA GLN A 109 -15.52 7.99 8.38
C GLN A 109 -14.41 7.81 9.41
N LEU A 110 -14.20 6.56 9.86
CA LEU A 110 -13.26 6.22 10.90
C LEU A 110 -12.02 5.54 10.30
N LEU A 111 -10.90 5.75 10.94
CA LEU A 111 -9.69 4.94 10.76
C LEU A 111 -9.94 3.60 11.45
N ASN A 112 -9.87 2.50 10.73
CA ASN A 112 -10.05 1.18 11.34
C ASN A 112 -8.71 0.48 11.44
N PHE A 113 -8.34 0.11 12.64
CA PHE A 113 -7.08 -0.56 12.94
C PHE A 113 -7.30 -2.07 13.06
N PHE A 114 -6.43 -2.83 12.39
CA PHE A 114 -6.39 -4.29 12.45
C PHE A 114 -5.01 -4.71 12.93
N GLN A 115 -4.97 -5.33 14.09
CA GLN A 115 -3.75 -5.84 14.69
C GLN A 115 -3.31 -7.12 13.99
N LEU A 116 -2.06 -7.22 13.61
CA LEU A 116 -1.42 -8.42 13.09
C LEU A 116 -0.67 -9.17 14.20
N ASP A 117 0.11 -8.44 14.99
CA ASP A 117 0.82 -8.89 16.18
C ASP A 117 0.94 -7.72 17.18
N GLU A 118 1.85 -7.79 18.15
CA GLU A 118 2.03 -6.75 19.17
C GLU A 118 2.52 -5.42 18.60
N GLU A 119 3.28 -5.44 17.51
CA GLU A 119 3.93 -4.26 16.93
C GLU A 119 3.32 -3.83 15.58
N ARG A 120 2.63 -4.73 14.86
CA ARG A 120 2.23 -4.51 13.45
C ARG A 120 0.74 -4.38 13.28
N ARG A 121 0.33 -3.39 12.50
CA ARG A 121 -1.08 -3.05 12.25
C ARG A 121 -1.32 -2.70 10.79
N LEU A 122 -2.49 -3.09 10.28
CA LEU A 122 -3.05 -2.55 9.04
C LEU A 122 -4.09 -1.49 9.39
N VAL A 123 -4.13 -0.42 8.63
CA VAL A 123 -5.07 0.69 8.88
C VAL A 123 -5.93 0.92 7.66
N ASP A 124 -7.25 0.70 7.79
CA ASP A 124 -8.22 0.98 6.74
C ASP A 124 -8.65 2.44 6.82
N LEU A 125 -8.13 3.27 5.92
CA LEU A 125 -8.50 4.66 5.82
C LEU A 125 -9.90 4.80 5.23
N PRO A 126 -10.66 5.82 5.62
CA PRO A 126 -11.96 6.09 5.02
C PRO A 126 -11.85 6.29 3.50
N GLY A 127 -12.78 5.70 2.76
CA GLY A 127 -12.83 5.88 1.30
C GLY A 127 -13.18 7.31 0.92
N TYR A 128 -12.51 7.87 -0.04
CA TYR A 128 -12.75 9.21 -0.55
C TYR A 128 -13.65 9.23 -1.81
N GLY A 129 -14.04 10.43 -2.25
CA GLY A 129 -14.78 10.61 -3.51
C GLY A 129 -16.29 10.38 -3.44
N TYR A 130 -16.88 10.48 -2.26
CA TYR A 130 -18.34 10.48 -2.14
C TYR A 130 -18.93 11.81 -2.60
N ALA A 131 -19.64 11.80 -3.74
CA ALA A 131 -20.29 13.01 -4.30
C ALA A 131 -21.43 13.56 -3.42
N LYS A 132 -21.97 12.77 -2.49
CA LYS A 132 -23.17 13.10 -1.71
C LYS A 132 -22.91 13.42 -0.23
N VAL A 133 -21.67 13.66 0.17
CA VAL A 133 -21.33 14.04 1.57
C VAL A 133 -21.38 15.56 1.70
N PRO A 134 -22.04 16.12 2.73
CA PRO A 134 -22.05 17.56 2.97
C PRO A 134 -20.62 18.12 3.10
N ILE A 135 -20.39 19.30 2.53
CA ILE A 135 -19.06 19.94 2.47
C ILE A 135 -18.40 20.07 3.86
N PRO A 136 -19.08 20.48 4.95
CA PRO A 136 -18.46 20.59 6.26
C PRO A 136 -17.93 19.25 6.79
N LEU A 137 -18.67 18.17 6.56
CA LEU A 137 -18.31 16.82 6.99
C LEU A 137 -17.11 16.29 6.17
N LYS A 138 -17.04 16.61 4.88
CA LYS A 138 -15.91 16.28 4.02
C LYS A 138 -14.63 17.00 4.48
N LEU A 139 -14.72 18.28 4.82
CA LEU A 139 -13.58 19.06 5.33
C LEU A 139 -13.11 18.57 6.71
N HIS A 140 -14.04 18.23 7.60
CA HIS A 140 -13.71 17.68 8.90
C HIS A 140 -12.93 16.38 8.77
N TRP A 141 -13.44 15.47 7.95
CA TRP A 141 -12.79 14.19 7.67
C TRP A 141 -11.41 14.36 7.04
N GLN A 142 -11.27 15.27 6.08
CA GLN A 142 -10.03 15.57 5.41
C GLN A 142 -8.94 16.03 6.40
N ARG A 143 -9.27 16.90 7.34
CA ARG A 143 -8.34 17.37 8.38
C ARG A 143 -7.84 16.22 9.28
N HIS A 144 -8.70 15.27 9.62
CA HIS A 144 -8.28 14.14 10.46
C HIS A 144 -7.41 13.15 9.70
N LEU A 145 -7.69 12.95 8.43
CA LEU A 145 -6.83 12.14 7.57
C LEU A 145 -5.45 12.81 7.39
N GLU A 146 -5.42 14.11 7.13
CA GLU A 146 -4.18 14.88 7.02
C GLU A 146 -3.38 14.84 8.33
N ALA A 147 -4.05 14.99 9.47
CA ALA A 147 -3.40 14.88 10.78
C ALA A 147 -2.81 13.47 10.99
N TYR A 148 -3.58 12.40 10.71
CA TYR A 148 -3.09 11.03 10.82
C TYR A 148 -1.88 10.78 9.92
N LEU A 149 -2.01 11.09 8.64
CA LEU A 149 -0.93 10.84 7.67
C LEU A 149 0.33 11.68 7.96
N GLY A 150 0.17 12.86 8.57
CA GLY A 150 1.26 13.79 8.80
C GLY A 150 1.95 13.68 10.16
N SER A 151 1.33 13.04 11.15
CA SER A 151 1.88 12.99 12.50
C SER A 151 2.32 11.61 12.98
N ARG A 152 1.86 10.52 12.32
CA ARG A 152 2.12 9.15 12.78
C ARG A 152 3.54 8.69 12.41
N GLU A 153 4.38 8.47 13.41
CA GLU A 153 5.74 7.92 13.25
C GLU A 153 5.73 6.41 12.99
N SER A 154 4.71 5.71 13.52
CA SER A 154 4.48 4.28 13.25
C SER A 154 4.02 3.99 11.82
N LEU A 155 3.53 4.99 11.06
CA LEU A 155 3.12 4.81 9.67
C LEU A 155 4.35 4.65 8.75
N LYS A 156 4.55 3.46 8.20
CA LYS A 156 5.72 3.11 7.38
C LYS A 156 5.45 3.10 5.88
N GLY A 157 4.18 3.09 5.48
CA GLY A 157 3.84 3.10 4.06
C GLY A 157 2.34 3.21 3.80
N LEU A 158 2.02 3.59 2.57
CA LEU A 158 0.64 3.77 2.11
C LEU A 158 0.37 2.91 0.87
N ILE A 159 -0.60 2.01 0.97
CA ILE A 159 -1.14 1.29 -0.18
C ILE A 159 -2.32 2.07 -0.75
N LEU A 160 -2.17 2.55 -1.98
CA LEU A 160 -3.19 3.31 -2.70
C LEU A 160 -3.92 2.41 -3.71
N MET A 161 -5.22 2.28 -3.57
CA MET A 161 -6.04 1.45 -4.45
C MET A 161 -6.74 2.27 -5.51
N MET A 162 -6.46 1.95 -6.76
CA MET A 162 -7.08 2.55 -7.95
C MET A 162 -7.82 1.47 -8.73
N ASP A 163 -9.09 1.70 -9.09
CA ASP A 163 -9.80 0.83 -10.04
C ASP A 163 -9.11 0.93 -11.40
N ILE A 164 -8.59 -0.19 -11.93
CA ILE A 164 -7.82 -0.23 -13.19
C ILE A 164 -8.58 0.35 -14.39
N ARG A 165 -9.90 0.40 -14.34
CA ARG A 165 -10.75 0.96 -15.40
C ARG A 165 -10.82 2.50 -15.38
N HIS A 166 -10.49 3.10 -14.23
CA HIS A 166 -10.57 4.55 -14.00
C HIS A 166 -9.46 4.99 -13.01
N PRO A 167 -8.17 4.74 -13.34
CA PRO A 167 -7.06 5.12 -12.48
C PRO A 167 -6.75 6.61 -12.60
N MET A 168 -5.90 7.10 -11.72
CA MET A 168 -5.35 8.45 -11.77
C MET A 168 -6.40 9.56 -11.68
N THR A 169 -7.40 9.38 -10.82
CA THR A 169 -8.36 10.45 -10.50
C THR A 169 -7.65 11.62 -9.82
N ASP A 170 -8.27 12.80 -9.81
CA ASP A 170 -7.66 13.99 -9.20
C ASP A 170 -7.28 13.76 -7.73
N PHE A 171 -8.06 12.97 -7.01
CA PHE A 171 -7.72 12.63 -5.63
C PHE A 171 -6.57 11.61 -5.53
N ASP A 172 -6.47 10.66 -6.45
CA ASP A 172 -5.33 9.75 -6.51
C ASP A 172 -4.03 10.54 -6.73
N LYS A 173 -4.05 11.55 -7.61
CA LYS A 173 -2.92 12.46 -7.83
C LYS A 173 -2.58 13.29 -6.59
N LEU A 174 -3.57 13.79 -5.86
CA LEU A 174 -3.34 14.48 -4.59
C LEU A 174 -2.65 13.58 -3.56
N MET A 175 -3.03 12.31 -3.47
CA MET A 175 -2.37 11.36 -2.58
C MET A 175 -0.93 11.06 -3.02
N LEU A 176 -0.68 10.99 -4.33
CA LEU A 176 0.67 10.84 -4.88
C LEU A 176 1.54 12.06 -4.58
N ASP A 177 1.02 13.27 -4.81
CA ASP A 177 1.71 14.53 -4.49
C ASP A 177 2.08 14.59 -3.02
N TRP A 178 1.12 14.24 -2.15
CA TRP A 178 1.37 14.22 -0.71
C TRP A 178 2.45 13.20 -0.32
N ALA A 179 2.37 11.98 -0.82
CA ALA A 179 3.33 10.93 -0.46
C ALA A 179 4.76 11.30 -0.86
N VAL A 180 4.95 11.81 -2.08
CA VAL A 180 6.28 12.23 -2.54
C VAL A 180 6.80 13.43 -1.75
N GLN A 181 5.94 14.43 -1.46
CA GLN A 181 6.34 15.60 -0.68
C GLN A 181 6.70 15.26 0.77
N SER A 182 6.02 14.28 1.37
CA SER A 182 6.30 13.82 2.74
C SER A 182 7.38 12.74 2.82
N GLY A 183 7.88 12.24 1.69
CA GLY A 183 8.81 11.10 1.66
C GLY A 183 8.16 9.77 2.09
N MET A 184 6.81 9.68 2.08
CA MET A 184 6.08 8.49 2.48
C MET A 184 6.16 7.41 1.39
N PRO A 185 6.67 6.20 1.68
CA PRO A 185 6.65 5.10 0.72
C PRO A 185 5.23 4.79 0.27
N MET A 186 5.02 4.68 -1.04
CA MET A 186 3.71 4.37 -1.59
C MET A 186 3.76 3.22 -2.59
N HIS A 187 2.76 2.34 -2.48
CA HIS A 187 2.54 1.25 -3.42
C HIS A 187 1.11 1.28 -3.95
N ILE A 188 0.95 1.21 -5.29
CA ILE A 188 -0.36 1.26 -5.94
C ILE A 188 -0.82 -0.14 -6.29
N LEU A 189 -2.03 -0.48 -5.85
CA LEU A 189 -2.75 -1.66 -6.34
C LEU A 189 -3.76 -1.22 -7.39
N LEU A 190 -3.51 -1.55 -8.67
CA LEU A 190 -4.52 -1.43 -9.73
C LEU A 190 -5.53 -2.56 -9.58
N THR A 191 -6.55 -2.29 -8.80
CA THR A 191 -7.59 -3.26 -8.41
C THR A 191 -8.51 -3.61 -9.57
N LYS A 192 -9.25 -4.71 -9.40
CA LYS A 192 -10.24 -5.20 -10.38
C LYS A 192 -9.62 -5.53 -11.75
N ALA A 193 -8.36 -5.95 -11.78
CA ALA A 193 -7.69 -6.35 -13.01
C ALA A 193 -8.43 -7.48 -13.76
N ASP A 194 -9.23 -8.28 -13.03
CA ASP A 194 -10.12 -9.31 -13.59
C ASP A 194 -11.27 -8.76 -14.46
N LYS A 195 -11.52 -7.48 -14.45
CA LYS A 195 -12.56 -6.82 -15.28
C LYS A 195 -12.07 -6.46 -16.68
N LEU A 196 -10.80 -6.64 -16.95
CA LEU A 196 -10.17 -6.44 -18.25
C LEU A 196 -9.55 -7.76 -18.73
N THR A 197 -9.32 -7.89 -20.05
CA THR A 197 -8.45 -8.95 -20.55
C THR A 197 -7.01 -8.72 -20.06
N PHE A 198 -6.21 -9.76 -19.96
CA PHE A 198 -4.83 -9.66 -19.49
C PHE A 198 -4.01 -8.63 -20.28
N GLY A 199 -4.15 -8.62 -21.63
CA GLY A 199 -3.46 -7.65 -22.48
C GLY A 199 -3.89 -6.21 -22.20
N ALA A 200 -5.20 -5.96 -22.04
CA ALA A 200 -5.72 -4.63 -21.71
C ALA A 200 -5.27 -4.18 -20.30
N ALA A 201 -5.31 -5.08 -19.32
CA ALA A 201 -4.86 -4.79 -17.95
C ALA A 201 -3.36 -4.46 -17.91
N LYS A 202 -2.52 -5.23 -18.65
CA LYS A 202 -1.09 -4.97 -18.76
C LYS A 202 -0.81 -3.63 -19.48
N GLY A 203 -1.57 -3.32 -20.53
CA GLY A 203 -1.47 -2.03 -21.23
C GLY A 203 -1.80 -0.85 -20.31
N GLU A 204 -2.84 -0.96 -19.49
CA GLU A 204 -3.19 0.10 -18.54
C GLU A 204 -2.16 0.23 -17.41
N LEU A 205 -1.60 -0.88 -16.90
CA LEU A 205 -0.50 -0.86 -15.94
C LEU A 205 0.68 -0.07 -16.50
N LEU A 206 1.15 -0.37 -17.72
CA LEU A 206 2.30 0.31 -18.32
C LEU A 206 2.04 1.80 -18.55
N LYS A 207 0.82 2.16 -18.94
CA LYS A 207 0.40 3.55 -19.11
C LYS A 207 0.44 4.32 -17.79
N VAL A 208 -0.17 3.76 -16.73
CA VAL A 208 -0.17 4.39 -15.40
C VAL A 208 1.24 4.46 -14.84
N GLN A 209 2.04 3.40 -14.97
CA GLN A 209 3.44 3.39 -14.55
C GLN A 209 4.28 4.49 -15.24
N SER A 210 4.07 4.68 -16.55
CA SER A 210 4.73 5.77 -17.29
C SER A 210 4.31 7.15 -16.79
N GLN A 211 3.03 7.35 -16.44
CA GLN A 211 2.54 8.60 -15.87
C GLN A 211 3.14 8.86 -14.49
N ILE A 212 3.21 7.83 -13.63
CA ILE A 212 3.80 7.92 -12.29
C ILE A 212 5.27 8.31 -12.39
N ARG A 213 6.06 7.59 -13.21
CA ARG A 213 7.49 7.89 -13.38
C ARG A 213 7.74 9.32 -13.84
N LYS A 214 6.91 9.85 -14.74
CA LYS A 214 7.01 11.23 -15.23
C LYS A 214 6.63 12.29 -14.20
N GLY A 215 5.62 12.03 -13.37
CA GLY A 215 5.08 13.00 -12.43
C GLY A 215 5.68 12.90 -11.02
N TRP A 216 6.03 11.68 -10.57
CA TRP A 216 6.39 11.40 -9.17
C TRP A 216 7.69 10.59 -9.02
N GLY A 217 8.36 10.26 -10.12
CA GLY A 217 9.62 9.51 -10.10
C GLY A 217 9.45 8.03 -9.75
N ASP A 218 10.53 7.43 -9.25
CA ASP A 218 10.59 6.00 -8.92
C ASP A 218 10.24 5.69 -7.45
N ALA A 219 9.85 6.71 -6.66
CA ALA A 219 9.48 6.55 -5.25
C ALA A 219 8.14 5.81 -5.05
N VAL A 220 7.33 5.70 -6.11
CA VAL A 220 6.02 5.05 -6.09
C VAL A 220 6.07 3.77 -6.91
N THR A 221 5.75 2.65 -6.29
CA THR A 221 5.65 1.36 -6.97
C THR A 221 4.21 1.00 -7.33
N ILE A 222 4.00 0.12 -8.31
CA ILE A 222 2.66 -0.21 -8.83
C ILE A 222 2.58 -1.65 -9.32
N GLN A 223 1.45 -2.30 -9.08
CA GLN A 223 1.13 -3.63 -9.60
C GLN A 223 -0.33 -3.78 -9.98
N MET A 224 -0.66 -4.83 -10.74
CA MET A 224 -2.04 -5.28 -10.93
C MET A 224 -2.52 -6.08 -9.72
N PHE A 225 -3.81 -5.93 -9.39
CA PHE A 225 -4.43 -6.66 -8.29
C PHE A 225 -5.85 -7.09 -8.61
N SER A 226 -6.21 -8.32 -8.22
CA SER A 226 -7.59 -8.82 -8.27
C SER A 226 -7.90 -9.67 -7.04
N ALA A 227 -8.75 -9.17 -6.16
CA ALA A 227 -9.21 -9.92 -5.00
C ALA A 227 -9.93 -11.24 -5.40
N PRO A 228 -10.90 -11.25 -6.34
CA PRO A 228 -11.59 -12.49 -6.73
C PRO A 228 -10.68 -13.54 -7.37
N LYS A 229 -9.64 -13.13 -8.10
CA LYS A 229 -8.68 -14.02 -8.76
C LYS A 229 -7.42 -14.24 -7.95
N ARG A 230 -7.30 -13.63 -6.76
CA ARG A 230 -6.12 -13.68 -5.89
C ARG A 230 -4.82 -13.32 -6.64
N MET A 231 -4.93 -12.45 -7.64
CA MET A 231 -3.80 -11.98 -8.45
C MET A 231 -3.07 -10.84 -7.71
N GLY A 232 -1.75 -10.86 -7.73
CA GLY A 232 -0.90 -9.82 -7.15
C GLY A 232 -0.79 -9.89 -5.62
N LEU A 233 -1.08 -11.05 -5.00
CA LEU A 233 -0.98 -11.21 -3.55
C LEU A 233 0.47 -11.27 -3.08
N GLU A 234 1.31 -12.05 -3.77
CA GLU A 234 2.71 -12.27 -3.36
C GLU A 234 3.51 -10.96 -3.39
N GLU A 235 3.34 -10.16 -4.44
CA GLU A 235 3.98 -8.85 -4.56
C GLU A 235 3.48 -7.89 -3.47
N ALA A 236 2.18 -7.90 -3.17
CA ALA A 236 1.62 -7.08 -2.10
C ALA A 236 2.13 -7.51 -0.72
N TYR A 237 2.28 -8.82 -0.48
CA TYR A 237 2.88 -9.35 0.75
C TYR A 237 4.36 -8.96 0.88
N THR A 238 5.11 -8.99 -0.22
CA THR A 238 6.51 -8.55 -0.21
C THR A 238 6.64 -7.08 0.19
N VAL A 239 5.79 -6.21 -0.35
CA VAL A 239 5.75 -4.79 0.03
C VAL A 239 5.41 -4.62 1.51
N LEU A 240 4.39 -5.33 2.01
CA LEU A 240 4.00 -5.28 3.42
C LEU A 240 5.13 -5.78 4.34
N ALA A 241 5.79 -6.90 3.99
CA ALA A 241 6.88 -7.46 4.76
C ALA A 241 8.06 -6.48 4.88
N ASN A 242 8.44 -5.84 3.77
CA ASN A 242 9.51 -4.86 3.73
C ASN A 242 9.20 -3.63 4.61
N TRP A 243 7.98 -3.10 4.53
CA TRP A 243 7.60 -1.92 5.33
C TRP A 243 7.37 -2.24 6.81
N MET A 244 7.09 -3.48 7.14
CA MET A 244 6.92 -3.95 8.52
C MET A 244 8.18 -4.60 9.09
N GLU A 245 9.33 -4.47 8.39
CA GLU A 245 10.65 -4.96 8.81
C GLU A 245 10.63 -6.44 9.21
N LEU A 246 9.93 -7.25 8.43
CA LEU A 246 9.96 -8.70 8.62
C LEU A 246 11.19 -9.29 7.92
N PRO A 247 11.94 -10.20 8.57
CA PRO A 247 13.13 -10.81 7.98
C PRO A 247 12.74 -11.54 6.69
N ASN A 248 13.43 -11.26 5.61
CA ASN A 248 13.42 -12.09 4.43
C ASN A 248 14.13 -13.41 4.78
N LYS A 249 13.40 -14.53 4.80
CA LYS A 249 13.98 -15.86 5.02
C LYS A 249 14.95 -16.26 3.89
N GLY A 250 16.03 -15.58 3.76
CA GLY A 250 17.12 -15.83 2.83
C GLY A 250 18.46 -15.33 3.37
N GLU A 251 18.44 -14.62 4.49
CA GLU A 251 19.65 -14.06 5.11
C GLU A 251 20.09 -14.81 6.38
N GLU A 252 19.28 -15.74 6.91
CA GLU A 252 19.65 -16.51 8.11
C GLU A 252 20.57 -17.72 7.84
N ASP A 253 20.76 -18.13 6.57
CA ASP A 253 21.57 -19.30 6.22
C ASP A 253 23.02 -18.95 5.77
N ALA A 254 23.46 -17.69 5.95
CA ALA A 254 24.77 -17.24 5.51
C ALA A 254 25.84 -17.10 6.63
N ASP A 255 25.47 -17.33 7.90
CA ASP A 255 26.36 -17.17 9.06
C ASP A 255 26.49 -18.45 9.92
N GLU A 256 26.37 -19.66 9.33
CA GLU A 256 26.82 -20.90 9.96
C GLU A 256 27.97 -21.58 9.20
#